data_b6dcfe2551b1a442d14e48a637e27b6e
#
_entry.id   b6dcfe2551b1a442d14e48a637e27b6e
#
_cell.length_a   1.000
_cell.length_b   1.000
_cell.length_c   1.000
_cell.angle_alpha   90.00
_cell.angle_beta   90.00
_cell.angle_gamma   90.00
#
_symmetry.space_group_name_H-M   'P 1'
#
loop_
_entity.id
_entity.type
_entity.pdbx_description
1 polymer ?
#
loop_
_entity_poly.entity_id
_entity_poly.type
_entity_poly.pdbx_seq_one_letter_code
_entity_poly.pdbx_strand_id
1 'polypeptide(L)'
;HLLKLPESRFPVSEILDLLDVPALRARFAIQERDLPTLHRWIEGAGIRWGLDAEQRASLGLPVALEQNSWRFGLRRMLLGYAVGTGDGYAGIEPYDEIGGLDAALIGPVVALIDALEVACQQLAKPAVPKVWGERLHDLLQVFFLASNEHDDYLLVQLEELRETWLQTCESVGLEAELPLTVVREAWLAGLDQGRLTQRFLAGSVNF
;
A
#
# COMPACT_ATOMS: atom_id res chain seq x y z
N HIS A 1 -2.32 7.50 1.72
CA HIS A 1 -2.95 6.19 1.92
C HIS A 1 -2.05 5.27 2.76
N LEU A 2 -0.80 4.96 2.38
CA LEU A 2 0.06 4.00 3.10
C LEU A 2 0.20 4.29 4.61
N LEU A 3 0.39 5.55 5.02
CA LEU A 3 0.45 5.94 6.44
C LEU A 3 -0.91 5.90 7.17
N LYS A 4 -1.95 5.40 6.55
CA LYS A 4 -3.27 5.18 7.15
C LYS A 4 -3.66 3.69 7.18
N LEU A 5 -2.78 2.80 6.72
CA LEU A 5 -3.08 1.35 6.65
C LEU A 5 -3.61 0.75 7.96
N PRO A 6 -3.06 1.07 9.16
CA PRO A 6 -3.61 0.53 10.40
C PRO A 6 -5.04 0.98 10.73
N GLU A 7 -5.49 2.10 10.15
CA GLU A 7 -6.83 2.64 10.32
C GLU A 7 -7.76 2.19 9.17
N SER A 8 -7.21 1.60 8.09
CA SER A 8 -7.94 1.20 6.89
C SER A 8 -8.73 -0.08 7.10
N ARG A 9 -9.87 -0.13 6.43
CA ARG A 9 -10.64 -1.37 6.23
C ARG A 9 -10.27 -2.08 4.94
N PHE A 10 -9.26 -1.64 4.23
CA PHE A 10 -8.84 -2.18 2.94
C PHE A 10 -9.97 -2.27 1.90
N PRO A 11 -10.80 -1.21 1.70
CA PRO A 11 -11.78 -1.23 0.64
C PRO A 11 -11.08 -1.27 -0.73
N VAL A 12 -11.74 -1.84 -1.73
CA VAL A 12 -11.21 -1.95 -3.09
C VAL A 12 -10.77 -0.58 -3.63
N SER A 13 -11.55 0.47 -3.38
CA SER A 13 -11.22 1.82 -3.86
C SER A 13 -9.86 2.32 -3.36
N GLU A 14 -9.52 2.13 -2.08
CA GLU A 14 -8.22 2.56 -1.53
C GLU A 14 -7.04 1.83 -2.19
N ILE A 15 -7.20 0.54 -2.49
CA ILE A 15 -6.14 -0.25 -3.15
C ILE A 15 -6.01 0.15 -4.62
N LEU A 16 -7.13 0.43 -5.30
CA LEU A 16 -7.11 0.94 -6.66
C LEU A 16 -6.49 2.33 -6.75
N ASP A 17 -6.79 3.22 -5.80
CA ASP A 17 -6.15 4.55 -5.70
C ASP A 17 -4.63 4.45 -5.52
N LEU A 18 -4.12 3.42 -4.82
CA LEU A 18 -2.68 3.15 -4.75
C LEU A 18 -2.11 2.74 -6.13
N LEU A 19 -2.87 1.98 -6.91
CA LEU A 19 -2.47 1.57 -8.27
C LEU A 19 -2.53 2.73 -9.28
N ASP A 20 -3.11 3.88 -8.96
CA ASP A 20 -3.03 5.09 -9.79
C ASP A 20 -1.63 5.73 -9.73
N VAL A 21 -0.80 5.39 -8.73
CA VAL A 21 0.56 5.90 -8.59
C VAL A 21 1.54 5.13 -9.48
N PRO A 22 2.16 5.76 -10.52
CA PRO A 22 3.04 5.05 -11.46
C PRO A 22 4.23 4.36 -10.80
N ALA A 23 4.89 5.02 -9.84
CA ALA A 23 6.03 4.46 -9.12
C ALA A 23 5.65 3.21 -8.28
N LEU A 24 4.42 3.14 -7.76
CA LEU A 24 3.91 1.96 -7.06
C LEU A 24 3.63 0.83 -8.07
N ARG A 25 2.96 1.11 -9.17
CA ARG A 25 2.75 0.10 -10.23
C ARG A 25 4.08 -0.46 -10.75
N ALA A 26 5.06 0.41 -10.98
CA ALA A 26 6.40 -0.01 -11.43
C ALA A 26 7.04 -1.01 -10.43
N ARG A 27 6.90 -0.76 -9.14
CA ARG A 27 7.45 -1.63 -8.08
C ARG A 27 6.85 -3.03 -8.10
N PHE A 28 5.56 -3.15 -8.38
CA PHE A 28 4.87 -4.44 -8.44
C PHE A 28 4.72 -4.99 -9.87
N ALA A 29 5.42 -4.41 -10.84
CA ALA A 29 5.37 -4.83 -12.25
C ALA A 29 3.94 -4.84 -12.84
N ILE A 30 3.06 -3.94 -12.39
CA ILE A 30 1.71 -3.73 -12.91
C ILE A 30 1.76 -2.55 -13.89
N GLN A 31 1.31 -2.75 -15.12
CA GLN A 31 1.26 -1.69 -16.12
C GLN A 31 -0.12 -1.01 -16.11
N GLU A 32 -0.19 0.23 -16.58
CA GLU A 32 -1.44 0.97 -16.68
C GLU A 32 -2.49 0.24 -17.52
N ARG A 33 -2.06 -0.39 -18.62
CA ARG A 33 -2.93 -1.21 -19.47
C ARG A 33 -3.54 -2.44 -18.77
N ASP A 34 -2.98 -2.87 -17.64
CA ASP A 34 -3.44 -4.02 -16.89
C ASP A 34 -4.60 -3.66 -15.93
N LEU A 35 -4.75 -2.37 -15.59
CA LEU A 35 -5.75 -1.90 -14.64
C LEU A 35 -7.19 -2.30 -14.99
N PRO A 36 -7.68 -2.19 -16.25
CA PRO A 36 -9.03 -2.63 -16.59
C PRO A 36 -9.25 -4.13 -16.35
N THR A 37 -8.25 -4.96 -16.60
CA THR A 37 -8.30 -6.40 -16.34
C THR A 37 -8.35 -6.68 -14.83
N LEU A 38 -7.51 -6.01 -14.04
CA LEU A 38 -7.51 -6.13 -12.59
C LEU A 38 -8.84 -5.68 -11.97
N HIS A 39 -9.41 -4.57 -12.42
CA HIS A 39 -10.74 -4.11 -11.97
C HIS A 39 -11.81 -5.18 -12.20
N ARG A 40 -11.88 -5.74 -13.41
CA ARG A 40 -12.84 -6.80 -13.75
C ARG A 40 -12.64 -8.03 -12.87
N TRP A 41 -11.41 -8.45 -12.63
CA TRP A 41 -11.12 -9.62 -11.80
C TRP A 41 -11.46 -9.39 -10.32
N ILE A 42 -11.14 -8.23 -9.79
CA ILE A 42 -11.46 -7.84 -8.41
C ILE A 42 -12.98 -7.85 -8.20
N GLU A 43 -13.74 -7.28 -9.16
CA GLU A 43 -15.20 -7.26 -9.12
C GLU A 43 -15.79 -8.67 -9.28
N GLY A 44 -15.35 -9.44 -10.28
CA GLY A 44 -15.84 -10.78 -10.57
C GLY A 44 -15.50 -11.80 -9.50
N ALA A 45 -14.30 -11.70 -8.89
CA ALA A 45 -13.95 -12.52 -7.71
C ALA A 45 -14.72 -12.10 -6.44
N GLY A 46 -15.47 -11.00 -6.51
CA GLY A 46 -16.34 -10.51 -5.44
C GLY A 46 -15.59 -9.84 -4.30
N ILE A 47 -14.37 -9.35 -4.52
CA ILE A 47 -13.63 -8.60 -3.50
C ILE A 47 -14.33 -7.26 -3.23
N ARG A 48 -14.49 -6.92 -1.96
CA ARG A 48 -15.13 -5.66 -1.54
C ARG A 48 -14.27 -4.88 -0.57
N TRP A 49 -13.86 -5.49 0.53
CA TRP A 49 -13.06 -4.87 1.58
C TRP A 49 -12.49 -5.91 2.55
N GLY A 50 -11.53 -5.51 3.38
CA GLY A 50 -10.89 -6.35 4.38
C GLY A 50 -9.82 -7.26 3.81
N LEU A 51 -8.73 -7.45 4.52
CA LEU A 51 -7.67 -8.39 4.10
C LEU A 51 -8.17 -9.82 4.16
N ASP A 52 -8.66 -10.22 5.34
CA ASP A 52 -9.16 -11.57 5.64
C ASP A 52 -10.12 -11.55 6.84
N ALA A 53 -10.45 -12.73 7.36
CA ALA A 53 -11.30 -12.90 8.54
C ALA A 53 -10.64 -12.39 9.83
N GLU A 54 -9.32 -12.51 9.98
CA GLU A 54 -8.59 -12.09 11.17
C GLU A 54 -8.53 -10.57 11.28
N GLN A 55 -8.19 -9.89 10.19
CA GLN A 55 -8.20 -8.43 10.15
C GLN A 55 -9.61 -7.89 10.38
N ARG A 56 -10.66 -8.50 9.85
CA ARG A 56 -12.05 -8.11 10.13
C ARG A 56 -12.43 -8.33 11.59
N ALA A 57 -11.97 -9.43 12.20
CA ALA A 57 -12.20 -9.70 13.62
C ALA A 57 -11.54 -8.64 14.51
N SER A 58 -10.35 -8.13 14.15
CA SER A 58 -9.69 -7.02 14.87
C SER A 58 -10.50 -5.71 14.83
N LEU A 59 -11.40 -5.56 13.85
CA LEU A 59 -12.35 -4.45 13.75
C LEU A 59 -13.68 -4.71 14.47
N GLY A 60 -13.78 -5.79 15.27
CA GLY A 60 -14.97 -6.11 16.06
C GLY A 60 -16.05 -6.89 15.30
N LEU A 61 -15.73 -7.48 14.16
CA LEU A 61 -16.66 -8.33 13.40
C LEU A 61 -16.56 -9.81 13.79
N PRO A 62 -17.60 -10.62 13.52
CA PRO A 62 -17.54 -12.07 13.79
C PRO A 62 -16.39 -12.75 13.05
N VAL A 63 -15.69 -13.65 13.74
CA VAL A 63 -14.43 -14.31 13.31
C VAL A 63 -14.56 -15.13 12.01
N ALA A 64 -15.74 -15.44 11.51
CA ALA A 64 -15.95 -16.32 10.35
C ALA A 64 -16.25 -15.57 9.03
N LEU A 65 -16.20 -14.25 9.02
CA LEU A 65 -16.58 -13.46 7.83
C LEU A 65 -15.40 -13.24 6.87
N GLU A 66 -15.07 -14.27 6.10
CA GLU A 66 -14.00 -14.22 5.12
C GLU A 66 -14.45 -13.81 3.72
N GLN A 67 -15.71 -14.09 3.37
CA GLN A 67 -16.25 -13.80 2.03
C GLN A 67 -16.05 -12.31 1.68
N ASN A 68 -15.75 -12.08 0.41
CA ASN A 68 -15.53 -10.75 -0.16
C ASN A 68 -14.30 -10.01 0.41
N SER A 69 -13.39 -10.69 1.11
CA SER A 69 -12.08 -10.18 1.48
C SER A 69 -11.07 -10.32 0.35
N TRP A 70 -9.95 -9.59 0.43
CA TRP A 70 -8.85 -9.70 -0.53
C TRP A 70 -8.29 -11.13 -0.59
N ARG A 71 -7.99 -11.75 0.56
CA ARG A 71 -7.45 -13.12 0.61
C ARG A 71 -8.41 -14.13 0.04
N PHE A 72 -9.71 -14.00 0.34
CA PHE A 72 -10.73 -14.89 -0.20
C PHE A 72 -10.87 -14.76 -1.72
N GLY A 73 -10.94 -13.53 -2.24
CA GLY A 73 -11.04 -13.32 -3.69
C GLY A 73 -9.79 -13.77 -4.44
N LEU A 74 -8.59 -13.51 -3.90
CA LEU A 74 -7.34 -14.01 -4.49
C LEU A 74 -7.28 -15.54 -4.53
N ARG A 75 -7.79 -16.24 -3.50
CA ARG A 75 -7.92 -17.70 -3.52
C ARG A 75 -8.88 -18.18 -4.60
N ARG A 76 -10.01 -17.48 -4.81
CA ARG A 76 -10.93 -17.77 -5.90
C ARG A 76 -10.26 -17.61 -7.28
N MET A 77 -9.47 -16.55 -7.46
CA MET A 77 -8.71 -16.30 -8.68
C MET A 77 -7.66 -17.40 -8.93
N LEU A 78 -6.86 -17.74 -7.91
CA LEU A 78 -5.85 -18.79 -8.01
C LEU A 78 -6.47 -20.17 -8.27
N LEU A 79 -7.60 -20.48 -7.63
CA LEU A 79 -8.33 -21.71 -7.87
C LEU A 79 -8.87 -21.75 -9.30
N GLY A 80 -9.46 -20.66 -9.80
CA GLY A 80 -9.95 -20.57 -11.18
C GLY A 80 -8.84 -20.75 -12.21
N TYR A 81 -7.67 -20.20 -11.97
CA TYR A 81 -6.49 -20.45 -12.80
C TYR A 81 -6.05 -21.92 -12.80
N ALA A 82 -6.12 -22.58 -11.63
CA ALA A 82 -5.64 -23.95 -11.47
C ALA A 82 -6.61 -25.01 -12.03
N VAL A 83 -7.93 -24.82 -11.87
CA VAL A 83 -8.95 -25.84 -12.22
C VAL A 83 -9.91 -25.40 -13.33
N GLY A 84 -9.89 -24.14 -13.75
CA GLY A 84 -10.83 -23.57 -14.72
C GLY A 84 -12.27 -23.59 -14.19
N THR A 85 -13.20 -24.05 -15.03
CA THR A 85 -14.65 -24.20 -14.71
C THR A 85 -14.96 -25.43 -13.85
N GLY A 86 -13.97 -25.97 -13.14
CA GLY A 86 -14.15 -27.17 -12.31
C GLY A 86 -14.99 -26.94 -11.05
N ASP A 87 -15.30 -28.04 -10.36
CA ASP A 87 -16.00 -28.00 -9.08
C ASP A 87 -15.20 -27.22 -8.03
N GLY A 88 -15.89 -26.53 -7.12
CA GLY A 88 -15.27 -25.80 -6.02
C GLY A 88 -14.43 -26.71 -5.13
N TYR A 89 -13.42 -26.16 -4.48
CA TYR A 89 -12.56 -26.87 -3.55
C TYR A 89 -12.62 -26.24 -2.16
N ALA A 90 -12.80 -27.05 -1.14
CA ALA A 90 -12.86 -26.62 0.26
C ALA A 90 -13.88 -25.49 0.55
N GLY A 91 -15.04 -25.51 -0.16
CA GLY A 91 -16.08 -24.49 -0.02
C GLY A 91 -15.78 -23.16 -0.75
N ILE A 92 -14.73 -23.13 -1.59
CA ILE A 92 -14.36 -21.97 -2.41
C ILE A 92 -14.77 -22.27 -3.86
N GLU A 93 -15.64 -21.42 -4.41
CA GLU A 93 -15.97 -21.46 -5.83
C GLU A 93 -14.88 -20.76 -6.64
N PRO A 94 -14.33 -21.38 -7.71
CA PRO A 94 -13.34 -20.76 -8.55
C PRO A 94 -13.91 -19.52 -9.26
N TYR A 95 -13.06 -18.53 -9.50
CA TYR A 95 -13.32 -17.48 -10.45
C TYR A 95 -12.55 -17.78 -11.73
N ASP A 96 -13.24 -18.24 -12.76
CA ASP A 96 -12.69 -18.91 -13.94
C ASP A 96 -12.37 -18.01 -15.13
N GLU A 97 -12.62 -16.68 -15.03
CA GLU A 97 -12.26 -15.74 -16.09
C GLU A 97 -10.74 -15.45 -16.15
N ILE A 98 -9.93 -16.13 -15.36
CA ILE A 98 -8.48 -15.96 -15.33
C ILE A 98 -7.82 -17.02 -16.20
N GLY A 99 -7.24 -16.57 -17.29
CA GLY A 99 -6.57 -17.49 -18.21
C GLY A 99 -5.57 -16.78 -19.11
N GLY A 100 -4.82 -17.57 -19.88
CA GLY A 100 -3.87 -17.06 -20.84
C GLY A 100 -2.69 -16.31 -20.20
N LEU A 101 -2.15 -15.34 -20.92
CA LEU A 101 -0.99 -14.56 -20.47
C LEU A 101 -1.32 -13.60 -19.32
N ASP A 102 -2.56 -13.17 -19.22
CA ASP A 102 -3.00 -12.25 -18.18
C ASP A 102 -2.94 -12.86 -16.77
N ALA A 103 -3.02 -14.20 -16.66
CA ALA A 103 -2.88 -14.90 -15.37
C ALA A 103 -1.58 -14.54 -14.61
N ALA A 104 -0.54 -14.10 -15.32
CA ALA A 104 0.69 -13.60 -14.71
C ALA A 104 0.48 -12.39 -13.79
N LEU A 105 -0.62 -11.63 -13.95
CA LEU A 105 -0.94 -10.48 -13.11
C LEU A 105 -1.37 -10.86 -11.68
N ILE A 106 -1.78 -12.09 -11.43
CA ILE A 106 -2.17 -12.53 -10.07
C ILE A 106 -1.01 -12.40 -9.09
N GLY A 107 0.20 -12.81 -9.49
CA GLY A 107 1.39 -12.72 -8.66
C GLY A 107 1.68 -11.32 -8.15
N PRO A 108 1.78 -10.30 -9.02
CA PRO A 108 1.87 -8.89 -8.66
C PRO A 108 0.82 -8.41 -7.66
N VAL A 109 -0.45 -8.77 -7.86
CA VAL A 109 -1.53 -8.39 -6.93
C VAL A 109 -1.38 -9.07 -5.56
N VAL A 110 -1.03 -10.35 -5.54
CA VAL A 110 -0.74 -11.07 -4.29
C VAL A 110 0.41 -10.40 -3.55
N ALA A 111 1.51 -10.10 -4.26
CA ALA A 111 2.67 -9.43 -3.67
C ALA A 111 2.33 -8.04 -3.09
N LEU A 112 1.47 -7.27 -3.77
CA LEU A 112 0.98 -5.99 -3.25
C LEU A 112 0.17 -6.18 -1.95
N ILE A 113 -0.78 -7.12 -1.93
CA ILE A 113 -1.61 -7.37 -0.74
C ILE A 113 -0.75 -7.87 0.43
N ASP A 114 0.22 -8.75 0.18
CA ASP A 114 1.18 -9.21 1.19
C ASP A 114 2.00 -8.05 1.77
N ALA A 115 2.52 -7.18 0.92
CA ALA A 115 3.27 -6.00 1.34
C ALA A 115 2.42 -5.04 2.18
N LEU A 116 1.17 -4.80 1.78
CA LEU A 116 0.23 -3.95 2.52
C LEU A 116 -0.09 -4.53 3.90
N GLU A 117 -0.27 -5.84 4.02
CA GLU A 117 -0.50 -6.52 5.30
C GLU A 117 0.70 -6.36 6.24
N VAL A 118 1.92 -6.63 5.75
CA VAL A 118 3.15 -6.46 6.54
C VAL A 118 3.32 -5.01 6.99
N ALA A 119 3.13 -4.04 6.09
CA ALA A 119 3.23 -2.63 6.42
C ALA A 119 2.16 -2.21 7.46
N CYS A 120 0.93 -2.68 7.33
CA CYS A 120 -0.13 -2.44 8.30
C CYS A 120 0.27 -2.91 9.71
N GLN A 121 0.80 -4.13 9.83
CA GLN A 121 1.23 -4.71 11.11
C GLN A 121 2.42 -3.95 11.73
N GLN A 122 3.36 -3.48 10.91
CA GLN A 122 4.52 -2.72 11.36
C GLN A 122 4.13 -1.31 11.81
N LEU A 123 3.29 -0.63 11.03
CA LEU A 123 2.85 0.73 11.30
C LEU A 123 1.89 0.83 12.50
N ALA A 124 1.19 -0.25 12.84
CA ALA A 124 0.27 -0.28 13.99
C ALA A 124 0.97 -0.20 15.35
N LYS A 125 2.25 -0.52 15.42
CA LYS A 125 3.00 -0.61 16.70
C LYS A 125 3.75 0.69 16.98
N PRO A 126 3.54 1.36 18.14
CA PRO A 126 4.40 2.45 18.56
C PRO A 126 5.87 2.05 18.57
N ALA A 127 6.75 2.99 18.34
CA ALA A 127 8.20 2.75 18.34
C ALA A 127 8.98 4.04 18.60
N VAL A 128 10.25 3.90 18.97
CA VAL A 128 11.19 5.01 19.09
C VAL A 128 11.54 5.61 17.72
N PRO A 129 11.97 6.88 17.64
CA PRO A 129 12.24 7.56 16.37
C PRO A 129 13.15 6.79 15.42
N LYS A 130 14.19 6.14 15.92
CA LYS A 130 15.12 5.35 15.10
C LYS A 130 14.39 4.21 14.35
N VAL A 131 13.55 3.46 15.05
CA VAL A 131 12.77 2.36 14.47
C VAL A 131 11.75 2.90 13.48
N TRP A 132 11.15 4.06 13.75
CA TRP A 132 10.28 4.73 12.78
C TRP A 132 11.02 5.14 11.52
N GLY A 133 12.25 5.64 11.65
CA GLY A 133 13.09 5.95 10.50
C GLY A 133 13.34 4.74 9.61
N GLU A 134 13.62 3.57 10.19
CA GLU A 134 13.78 2.31 9.46
C GLU A 134 12.46 1.90 8.77
N ARG A 135 11.33 1.93 9.48
CA ARG A 135 10.01 1.59 8.92
C ARG A 135 9.59 2.50 7.76
N LEU A 136 9.86 3.80 7.86
CA LEU A 136 9.55 4.76 6.80
C LEU A 136 10.45 4.55 5.58
N HIS A 137 11.73 4.25 5.79
CA HIS A 137 12.64 3.87 4.72
C HIS A 137 12.15 2.60 4.01
N ASP A 138 11.87 1.54 4.77
CA ASP A 138 11.37 0.27 4.23
C ASP A 138 10.06 0.48 3.45
N LEU A 139 9.16 1.33 3.94
CA LEU A 139 7.92 1.68 3.25
C LEU A 139 8.19 2.27 1.86
N LEU A 140 9.16 3.19 1.75
CA LEU A 140 9.54 3.77 0.46
C LEU A 140 10.15 2.71 -0.47
N GLN A 141 11.06 1.87 0.03
CA GLN A 141 11.73 0.84 -0.75
C GLN A 141 10.80 -0.30 -1.19
N VAL A 142 9.85 -0.69 -0.33
CA VAL A 142 8.92 -1.79 -0.62
C VAL A 142 7.84 -1.37 -1.60
N PHE A 143 7.34 -0.12 -1.53
CA PHE A 143 6.16 0.28 -2.30
C PHE A 143 6.46 1.09 -3.56
N PHE A 144 7.67 1.66 -3.70
CA PHE A 144 7.95 2.53 -4.83
C PHE A 144 9.20 2.12 -5.59
N LEU A 145 9.12 2.26 -6.90
CA LEU A 145 10.24 2.18 -7.82
C LEU A 145 10.11 3.37 -8.79
N ALA A 146 11.10 4.25 -8.82
CA ALA A 146 11.10 5.37 -9.75
C ALA A 146 10.95 4.87 -11.20
N SER A 147 9.97 5.39 -11.92
CA SER A 147 9.72 5.08 -13.32
C SER A 147 10.17 6.21 -14.26
N ASN A 148 10.52 7.36 -13.71
CA ASN A 148 10.99 8.56 -14.40
C ASN A 148 11.76 9.48 -13.44
N GLU A 149 12.40 10.53 -13.97
CA GLU A 149 13.18 11.50 -13.19
C GLU A 149 12.34 12.24 -12.11
N HIS A 150 11.05 12.45 -12.36
CA HIS A 150 10.17 13.10 -11.39
C HIS A 150 9.91 12.22 -10.18
N ASP A 151 9.64 10.93 -10.41
CA ASP A 151 9.46 9.95 -9.33
C ASP A 151 10.73 9.84 -8.49
N ASP A 152 11.90 9.76 -9.16
CA ASP A 152 13.20 9.69 -8.49
C ASP A 152 13.43 10.92 -7.59
N TYR A 153 13.19 12.10 -8.13
CA TYR A 153 13.27 13.35 -7.36
C TYR A 153 12.36 13.35 -6.13
N LEU A 154 11.10 12.89 -6.28
CA LEU A 154 10.15 12.84 -5.16
C LEU A 154 10.59 11.84 -4.09
N LEU A 155 11.10 10.66 -4.48
CA LEU A 155 11.58 9.66 -3.54
C LEU A 155 12.81 10.15 -2.76
N VAL A 156 13.74 10.83 -3.43
CA VAL A 156 14.89 11.48 -2.77
C VAL A 156 14.40 12.52 -1.75
N GLN A 157 13.45 13.37 -2.10
CA GLN A 157 12.88 14.35 -1.16
C GLN A 157 12.21 13.71 0.06
N LEU A 158 11.48 12.59 -0.13
CA LEU A 158 10.87 11.87 0.97
C LEU A 158 11.92 11.29 1.93
N GLU A 159 13.03 10.80 1.39
CA GLU A 159 14.15 10.30 2.20
C GLU A 159 14.86 11.45 2.94
N GLU A 160 15.11 12.59 2.32
CA GLU A 160 15.70 13.76 2.95
C GLU A 160 14.82 14.28 4.12
N LEU A 161 13.50 14.30 3.95
CA LEU A 161 12.56 14.65 5.01
C LEU A 161 12.60 13.66 6.18
N ARG A 162 12.72 12.36 5.89
CA ARG A 162 12.88 11.31 6.92
C ARG A 162 14.15 11.53 7.73
N GLU A 163 15.27 11.78 7.05
CA GLU A 163 16.56 12.03 7.71
C GLU A 163 16.54 13.29 8.55
N THR A 164 15.97 14.38 8.02
CA THR A 164 15.82 15.64 8.75
C THR A 164 14.98 15.47 10.01
N TRP A 165 13.89 14.72 9.92
CA TRP A 165 13.07 14.39 11.08
C TRP A 165 13.83 13.57 12.12
N LEU A 166 14.58 12.55 11.72
CA LEU A 166 15.43 11.75 12.61
C LEU A 166 16.48 12.59 13.32
N GLN A 167 17.21 13.42 12.57
CA GLN A 167 18.22 14.33 13.14
C GLN A 167 17.60 15.29 14.16
N THR A 168 16.39 15.77 13.90
CA THR A 168 15.65 16.61 14.84
C THR A 168 15.32 15.87 16.12
N CYS A 169 14.81 14.63 16.03
CA CYS A 169 14.55 13.78 17.20
C CYS A 169 15.82 13.50 18.01
N GLU A 170 16.93 13.19 17.34
CA GLU A 170 18.23 12.94 17.99
C GLU A 170 18.76 14.19 18.68
N SER A 171 18.64 15.38 18.06
CA SER A 171 19.14 16.64 18.64
C SER A 171 18.49 17.01 19.97
N VAL A 172 17.25 16.58 20.18
CA VAL A 172 16.51 16.80 21.44
C VAL A 172 16.50 15.58 22.37
N GLY A 173 17.23 14.52 22.00
CA GLY A 173 17.31 13.28 22.81
C GLY A 173 15.98 12.56 22.95
N LEU A 174 15.14 12.54 21.92
CA LEU A 174 13.82 11.91 21.96
C LEU A 174 13.94 10.40 21.83
N GLU A 175 13.76 9.68 22.94
CA GLU A 175 13.79 8.21 23.02
C GLU A 175 12.41 7.60 23.32
N ALA A 176 11.36 8.41 23.45
CA ALA A 176 10.03 7.93 23.72
C ALA A 176 9.43 7.19 22.52
N GLU A 177 8.62 6.15 22.77
CA GLU A 177 7.82 5.50 21.74
C GLU A 177 6.74 6.45 21.23
N LEU A 178 6.68 6.64 19.93
CA LEU A 178 5.71 7.48 19.24
C LEU A 178 4.67 6.62 18.53
N PRO A 179 3.38 6.96 18.59
CA PRO A 179 2.36 6.35 17.74
C PRO A 179 2.46 6.89 16.31
N LEU A 180 1.97 6.11 15.33
CA LEU A 180 1.96 6.47 13.90
C LEU A 180 1.36 7.86 13.65
N THR A 181 0.32 8.24 14.37
CA THR A 181 -0.37 9.54 14.19
C THR A 181 0.59 10.72 14.34
N VAL A 182 1.44 10.70 15.36
CA VAL A 182 2.44 11.76 15.61
C VAL A 182 3.49 11.78 14.50
N VAL A 183 4.01 10.61 14.12
CA VAL A 183 5.04 10.50 13.06
C VAL A 183 4.48 10.94 11.72
N ARG A 184 3.25 10.53 11.38
CA ARG A 184 2.56 10.92 10.16
C ARG A 184 2.37 12.44 10.08
N GLU A 185 1.89 13.08 11.15
CA GLU A 185 1.70 14.53 11.19
C GLU A 185 3.01 15.28 11.01
N ALA A 186 4.07 14.86 11.69
CA ALA A 186 5.39 15.47 11.58
C ALA A 186 5.96 15.35 10.16
N TRP A 187 5.82 14.17 9.53
CA TRP A 187 6.33 13.94 8.18
C TRP A 187 5.54 14.70 7.11
N LEU A 188 4.19 14.72 7.22
CA LEU A 188 3.34 15.49 6.29
C LEU A 188 3.54 16.99 6.42
N ALA A 189 3.76 17.51 7.64
CA ALA A 189 4.09 18.93 7.84
C ALA A 189 5.40 19.31 7.14
N GLY A 190 6.40 18.43 7.14
CA GLY A 190 7.65 18.62 6.39
C GLY A 190 7.44 18.73 4.87
N LEU A 191 6.53 17.90 4.30
CA LEU A 191 6.16 17.97 2.88
C LEU A 191 5.49 19.29 2.49
N ASP A 192 4.61 19.80 3.33
CA ASP A 192 3.91 21.08 3.07
C ASP A 192 4.86 22.26 3.14
N GLN A 193 5.81 22.26 4.07
CA GLN A 193 6.85 23.31 4.15
C GLN A 193 7.76 23.28 2.92
N GLY A 194 8.18 22.11 2.45
CA GLY A 194 8.98 21.97 1.23
C GLY A 194 8.27 22.54 -0.01
N ARG A 195 6.98 22.26 -0.17
CA ARG A 195 6.14 22.79 -1.24
C ARG A 195 5.98 24.31 -1.19
N LEU A 196 5.84 24.90 -0.01
CA LEU A 196 5.77 26.35 0.18
C LEU A 196 7.08 27.02 -0.20
N THR A 197 8.21 26.47 0.22
CA THR A 197 9.54 27.00 -0.10
C THR A 197 9.80 26.98 -1.62
N GLN A 198 9.43 25.90 -2.31
CA GLN A 198 9.57 25.82 -3.77
C GLN A 198 8.66 26.81 -4.51
N ARG A 199 7.42 27.02 -4.05
CA ARG A 199 6.51 28.03 -4.63
C ARG A 199 7.05 29.46 -4.46
N PHE A 200 7.67 29.77 -3.33
CA PHE A 200 8.29 31.07 -3.10
C PHE A 200 9.51 31.29 -4.01
N LEU A 201 10.36 30.27 -4.20
CA LEU A 201 11.52 30.35 -5.08
C LEU A 201 11.12 30.44 -6.57
N ALA A 202 10.08 29.72 -6.99
CA ALA A 202 9.56 29.80 -8.36
C ALA A 202 8.79 31.10 -8.66
N GLY A 203 8.27 31.79 -7.63
CA GLY A 203 7.53 33.06 -7.76
C GLY A 203 8.41 34.32 -7.75
N SER A 204 9.73 34.21 -7.55
CA SER A 204 10.62 35.35 -7.36
C SER A 204 11.51 35.71 -8.58
N VAL A 205 11.20 35.23 -9.77
CA VAL A 205 11.90 35.64 -11.00
C VAL A 205 10.89 36.09 -12.06
N ASN A 206 10.44 37.30 -11.95
CA ASN A 206 9.98 38.12 -13.06
C ASN A 206 10.24 39.60 -12.75
N PHE A 207 11.42 40.04 -13.12
CA PHE A 207 11.71 41.45 -13.45
C PHE A 207 12.36 41.50 -14.82
#